data_90c92dfb0c69c582227ff31c53a5dfe4
#
_entry.id   90c92dfb0c69c582227ff31c53a5dfe4
#
_cell.length_a   1.000
_cell.length_b   1.000
_cell.length_c   1.000
_cell.angle_alpha   90.00
_cell.angle_beta   90.00
_cell.angle_gamma   90.00
#
_symmetry.space_group_name_H-M   'P 1'
#
loop_
_entity.id
_entity.type
_entity.pdbx_description
1 polymer ?
#
loop_
_entity_poly.entity_id
_entity_poly.type
_entity_poly.pdbx_seq_one_letter_code
_entity_poly.pdbx_strand_id
1 'polypeptide(L)'
;VVEGVERLPDLRKEEAVALGQPRRAPGLDVIRKLQNHKVDTRYIRQVPDGMGTWLAVFDNEGDVVASISKRPNLMPILDILEKNGDEIFSQADSIVIEVDMDKAIVKKTLALAKKYGKSVFGVVANMSIGLERRDFLKELSAFVCNSQEAGLLFCTDFSGLTPEELADVISEKVIQARIPKLVVTVGSQGAVYADMDGDKGVCPARAVEVKDTTGAGDSFCAGLAVGLTYGKSLREACEIGTHLAASVIVTTENVCPRFLPRELGLDIDVAD
;
A
#
# COMPACT_ATOMS: atom_id res chain seq x y z
N VAL A 1 20.35 -20.25 23.99
CA VAL A 1 20.92 -21.44 23.36
C VAL A 1 19.81 -22.00 22.55
N VAL A 2 19.83 -21.79 21.20
CA VAL A 2 18.89 -22.39 20.24
C VAL A 2 19.63 -23.57 19.63
N GLU A 3 19.35 -24.78 20.12
CA GLU A 3 19.68 -26.02 19.45
C GLU A 3 18.55 -26.32 18.43
N GLY A 4 18.92 -26.56 17.19
CA GLY A 4 17.98 -27.06 16.17
C GLY A 4 17.97 -26.31 14.86
N VAL A 5 19.10 -25.79 14.37
CA VAL A 5 19.20 -25.43 12.95
C VAL A 5 19.68 -26.65 12.16
N GLU A 6 18.76 -27.45 11.66
CA GLU A 6 19.09 -28.40 10.60
C GLU A 6 19.64 -27.62 9.40
N ARG A 7 20.84 -27.99 8.96
CA ARG A 7 21.45 -27.44 7.74
C ARG A 7 20.54 -27.74 6.56
N LEU A 8 20.01 -26.69 5.96
CA LEU A 8 19.41 -26.79 4.63
C LEU A 8 20.43 -27.48 3.69
N PRO A 9 20.01 -28.46 2.87
CA PRO A 9 20.90 -29.11 1.94
C PRO A 9 21.56 -28.07 1.03
N ASP A 10 22.87 -28.20 0.84
CA ASP A 10 23.66 -27.38 -0.09
C ASP A 10 23.00 -27.38 -1.47
N LEU A 11 22.29 -26.31 -1.79
CA LEU A 11 21.82 -26.04 -3.14
C LEU A 11 23.07 -25.88 -4.01
N ARG A 12 23.37 -26.91 -4.79
CA ARG A 12 24.57 -27.00 -5.63
C ARG A 12 24.58 -25.78 -6.55
N LYS A 13 25.73 -25.14 -6.64
CA LYS A 13 25.99 -24.02 -7.56
C LYS A 13 25.67 -24.33 -9.03
N GLU A 14 25.50 -25.58 -9.37
CA GLU A 14 25.20 -26.08 -10.73
C GLU A 14 23.75 -25.84 -11.18
N GLU A 15 22.78 -25.77 -10.26
CA GLU A 15 21.39 -25.46 -10.64
C GLU A 15 21.15 -23.98 -10.95
N ALA A 16 22.05 -23.09 -10.50
CA ALA A 16 22.00 -21.67 -10.81
C ALA A 16 22.46 -21.32 -12.24
N VAL A 17 23.09 -22.26 -12.96
CA VAL A 17 23.67 -22.05 -14.30
C VAL A 17 22.68 -22.39 -15.43
N ALA A 18 21.60 -23.11 -15.15
CA ALA A 18 20.63 -23.53 -16.16
C ALA A 18 19.68 -22.46 -16.69
N LEU A 19 19.65 -21.27 -16.08
CA LEU A 19 18.86 -20.13 -16.54
C LEU A 19 19.77 -19.12 -17.26
N GLY A 20 20.26 -19.48 -18.44
CA GLY A 20 21.22 -18.76 -19.28
C GLY A 20 20.83 -17.34 -19.75
N GLN A 21 20.22 -16.52 -18.90
CA GLN A 21 20.08 -15.09 -19.11
C GLN A 21 20.92 -14.33 -18.07
N PRO A 22 21.69 -13.29 -18.48
CA PRO A 22 22.37 -12.44 -17.52
C PRO A 22 21.32 -11.90 -16.53
N ARG A 23 21.49 -12.16 -15.22
CA ARG A 23 20.65 -11.57 -14.17
C ARG A 23 20.67 -10.05 -14.33
N ARG A 24 19.62 -9.48 -14.89
CA ARG A 24 19.44 -8.03 -14.91
C ARG A 24 19.39 -7.54 -13.47
N ALA A 25 20.00 -6.38 -13.20
CA ALA A 25 19.89 -5.79 -11.87
C ALA A 25 18.41 -5.65 -11.51
N PRO A 26 17.97 -6.13 -10.32
CA PRO A 26 16.56 -6.14 -9.94
C PRO A 26 15.85 -4.80 -10.12
N GLY A 27 16.57 -3.68 -9.88
CA GLY A 27 16.04 -2.33 -10.07
C GLY A 27 15.67 -2.00 -11.52
N LEU A 28 16.36 -2.57 -12.52
CA LEU A 28 16.01 -2.38 -13.94
C LEU A 28 14.72 -3.12 -14.31
N ASP A 29 14.45 -4.26 -13.68
CA ASP A 29 13.21 -4.99 -13.89
C ASP A 29 12.00 -4.26 -13.30
N VAL A 30 12.16 -3.63 -12.14
CA VAL A 30 11.13 -2.77 -11.52
C VAL A 30 10.80 -1.59 -12.46
N ILE A 31 11.82 -0.85 -12.91
CA ILE A 31 11.61 0.29 -13.82
C ILE A 31 10.88 -0.16 -15.09
N ARG A 32 11.28 -1.28 -15.69
CA ARG A 32 10.64 -1.82 -16.89
C ARG A 32 9.17 -2.21 -16.64
N LYS A 33 8.86 -2.87 -15.53
CA LYS A 33 7.47 -3.18 -15.15
C LYS A 33 6.63 -1.90 -15.03
N LEU A 34 7.13 -0.89 -14.35
CA LEU A 34 6.45 0.40 -14.21
C LEU A 34 6.20 1.07 -15.58
N GLN A 35 7.21 1.08 -16.45
CA GLN A 35 7.08 1.65 -17.81
C GLN A 35 6.07 0.87 -18.66
N ASN A 36 6.02 -0.46 -18.53
CA ASN A 36 4.99 -1.28 -19.20
C ASN A 36 3.57 -0.92 -18.74
N HIS A 37 3.43 -0.46 -17.50
CA HIS A 37 2.17 0.06 -16.95
C HIS A 37 1.96 1.56 -17.22
N LYS A 38 2.78 2.17 -18.08
CA LYS A 38 2.71 3.61 -18.45
C LYS A 38 3.00 4.56 -17.28
N VAL A 39 3.72 4.10 -16.27
CA VAL A 39 4.17 4.94 -15.16
C VAL A 39 5.36 5.79 -15.62
N ASP A 40 5.32 7.08 -15.34
CA ASP A 40 6.45 7.97 -15.55
C ASP A 40 7.54 7.69 -14.53
N THR A 41 8.70 7.24 -14.99
CA THR A 41 9.82 6.81 -14.14
C THR A 41 10.94 7.85 -14.04
N ARG A 42 10.74 9.09 -14.52
CA ARG A 42 11.76 10.16 -14.53
C ARG A 42 12.39 10.43 -13.16
N TYR A 43 11.59 10.29 -12.11
CA TYR A 43 12.00 10.58 -10.74
C TYR A 43 12.44 9.35 -9.95
N ILE A 44 12.54 8.18 -10.58
CA ILE A 44 13.09 6.98 -9.95
C ILE A 44 14.61 7.08 -9.92
N ARG A 45 15.21 6.98 -8.73
CA ARG A 45 16.65 6.97 -8.54
C ARG A 45 17.15 5.59 -8.13
N GLN A 46 18.21 5.16 -8.77
CA GLN A 46 18.98 3.99 -8.34
C GLN A 46 20.06 4.45 -7.38
N VAL A 47 20.20 3.77 -6.27
CA VAL A 47 21.19 4.09 -5.23
C VAL A 47 22.20 2.95 -5.06
N PRO A 48 23.46 3.26 -4.65
CA PRO A 48 24.51 2.25 -4.56
C PRO A 48 24.26 1.15 -3.52
N ASP A 49 23.53 1.46 -2.45
CA ASP A 49 23.17 0.50 -1.39
C ASP A 49 22.05 -0.48 -1.80
N GLY A 50 21.56 -0.33 -3.03
CA GLY A 50 20.64 -1.25 -3.67
C GLY A 50 19.17 -0.99 -3.34
N MET A 51 18.34 -1.93 -3.76
CA MET A 51 16.90 -1.93 -3.57
C MET A 51 16.54 -2.44 -2.18
N GLY A 52 15.43 -1.95 -1.62
CA GLY A 52 14.80 -2.57 -0.45
C GLY A 52 14.49 -4.03 -0.73
N THR A 53 14.67 -4.87 0.27
CA THR A 53 14.34 -6.29 0.19
C THR A 53 13.56 -6.70 1.43
N TRP A 54 12.57 -7.53 1.23
CA TRP A 54 11.83 -8.19 2.28
C TRP A 54 11.87 -9.69 2.01
N LEU A 55 12.30 -10.45 3.01
CA LEU A 55 12.31 -11.90 2.99
C LEU A 55 11.36 -12.37 4.08
N ALA A 56 10.41 -13.19 3.72
CA ALA A 56 9.48 -13.79 4.67
C ALA A 56 9.61 -15.32 4.69
N VAL A 57 9.40 -15.87 5.86
CA VAL A 57 9.24 -17.30 6.09
C VAL A 57 7.78 -17.55 6.43
N PHE A 58 7.16 -18.44 5.70
CA PHE A 58 5.76 -18.81 5.87
C PHE A 58 5.68 -20.19 6.55
N ASP A 59 4.65 -20.39 7.34
CA ASP A 59 4.27 -21.73 7.81
C ASP A 59 3.49 -22.50 6.74
N ASN A 60 3.00 -23.70 7.12
CA ASN A 60 2.21 -24.54 6.21
C ASN A 60 0.80 -24.00 5.94
N GLU A 61 0.36 -23.01 6.70
CA GLU A 61 -0.95 -22.35 6.57
C GLU A 61 -0.87 -21.10 5.70
N GLY A 62 0.38 -20.67 5.37
CA GLY A 62 0.65 -19.50 4.53
C GLY A 62 0.81 -18.21 5.34
N ASP A 63 0.93 -18.31 6.66
CA ASP A 63 1.17 -17.16 7.53
C ASP A 63 2.65 -16.86 7.69
N VAL A 64 2.99 -15.56 7.79
CA VAL A 64 4.37 -15.12 7.98
C VAL A 64 4.78 -15.34 9.44
N VAL A 65 5.65 -16.30 9.68
CA VAL A 65 6.20 -16.61 11.02
C VAL A 65 7.47 -15.83 11.34
N ALA A 66 8.20 -15.38 10.32
CA ALA A 66 9.39 -14.53 10.48
C ALA A 66 9.64 -13.72 9.21
N SER A 67 10.23 -12.55 9.35
CA SER A 67 10.66 -11.77 8.20
C SER A 67 11.92 -10.95 8.49
N ILE A 68 12.67 -10.65 7.44
CA ILE A 68 13.84 -9.78 7.47
C ILE A 68 13.64 -8.70 6.41
N SER A 69 13.71 -7.45 6.85
CA SER A 69 13.66 -6.29 5.95
C SER A 69 15.01 -5.58 5.89
N LYS A 70 15.43 -5.27 4.68
CA LYS A 70 16.51 -4.31 4.42
C LYS A 70 15.92 -3.09 3.73
N ARG A 71 16.05 -1.93 4.35
CA ARG A 71 15.66 -0.65 3.75
C ARG A 71 16.88 0.05 3.16
N PRO A 72 16.81 0.59 1.94
CA PRO A 72 17.84 1.47 1.40
C PRO A 72 17.75 2.83 2.06
N ASN A 73 18.77 3.69 1.81
CA ASN A 73 18.67 5.10 2.17
C ASN A 73 17.58 5.79 1.31
N LEU A 74 16.53 6.30 1.94
CA LEU A 74 15.42 6.98 1.29
C LEU A 74 15.62 8.49 1.11
N MET A 75 16.69 9.08 1.68
CA MET A 75 16.96 10.53 1.60
C MET A 75 17.02 11.08 0.16
N PRO A 76 17.43 10.33 -0.87
CA PRO A 76 17.33 10.79 -2.26
C PRO A 76 15.90 11.18 -2.70
N ILE A 77 14.86 10.64 -2.06
CA ILE A 77 13.46 11.05 -2.28
C ILE A 77 13.27 12.50 -1.82
N LEU A 78 13.84 12.88 -0.66
CA LEU A 78 13.76 14.26 -0.18
C LEU A 78 14.41 15.22 -1.16
N ASP A 79 15.59 14.88 -1.70
CA ASP A 79 16.28 15.68 -2.72
C ASP A 79 15.42 15.89 -3.97
N ILE A 80 14.67 14.85 -4.40
CA ILE A 80 13.75 14.95 -5.53
C ILE A 80 12.60 15.91 -5.19
N LEU A 81 12.01 15.77 -4.01
CA LEU A 81 10.91 16.62 -3.55
C LEU A 81 11.35 18.09 -3.38
N GLU A 82 12.59 18.32 -3.00
CA GLU A 82 13.15 19.68 -2.89
C GLU A 82 13.38 20.33 -4.26
N LYS A 83 13.88 19.58 -5.23
CA LYS A 83 14.25 20.08 -6.56
C LYS A 83 13.08 20.10 -7.54
N ASN A 84 12.23 19.08 -7.52
CA ASN A 84 11.20 18.83 -8.52
C ASN A 84 9.79 18.78 -7.93
N GLY A 85 9.65 18.98 -6.61
CA GLY A 85 8.35 18.83 -5.93
C GLY A 85 7.29 19.77 -6.48
N ASP A 86 7.64 20.99 -6.84
CA ASP A 86 6.69 21.95 -7.41
C ASP A 86 6.14 21.47 -8.77
N GLU A 87 7.01 20.93 -9.64
CA GLU A 87 6.58 20.35 -10.92
C GLU A 87 5.69 19.12 -10.69
N ILE A 88 6.14 18.17 -9.86
CA ILE A 88 5.44 16.92 -9.59
C ILE A 88 4.03 17.20 -9.04
N PHE A 89 3.92 18.02 -8.00
CA PHE A 89 2.67 18.24 -7.29
C PHE A 89 1.69 19.14 -8.07
N SER A 90 2.18 20.06 -8.89
CA SER A 90 1.30 20.88 -9.73
C SER A 90 0.58 20.06 -10.81
N GLN A 91 1.22 18.99 -11.31
CA GLN A 91 0.69 18.12 -12.37
C GLN A 91 -0.11 16.91 -11.84
N ALA A 92 0.10 16.50 -10.60
CA ALA A 92 -0.60 15.36 -10.02
C ALA A 92 -2.06 15.68 -9.68
N ASP A 93 -2.96 14.72 -9.85
CA ASP A 93 -4.34 14.81 -9.37
C ASP A 93 -4.42 14.55 -7.86
N SER A 94 -3.66 13.58 -7.39
CA SER A 94 -3.53 13.22 -5.98
C SER A 94 -2.18 12.57 -5.68
N ILE A 95 -1.88 12.35 -4.43
CA ILE A 95 -0.61 11.81 -3.94
C ILE A 95 -0.88 10.54 -3.12
N VAL A 96 -0.12 9.49 -3.37
CA VAL A 96 -0.09 8.29 -2.52
C VAL A 96 1.28 8.22 -1.84
N ILE A 97 1.30 7.95 -0.54
CA ILE A 97 2.52 7.91 0.27
C ILE A 97 2.52 6.74 1.26
N GLU A 98 3.67 6.09 1.43
CA GLU A 98 3.93 5.26 2.60
C GLU A 98 4.25 6.15 3.81
N VAL A 99 3.43 6.08 4.86
CA VAL A 99 3.59 6.97 6.04
C VAL A 99 4.77 6.59 6.93
N ASP A 100 5.33 5.40 6.77
CA ASP A 100 6.50 4.91 7.49
C ASP A 100 7.85 5.28 6.85
N MET A 101 7.85 6.16 5.83
CA MET A 101 9.06 6.81 5.33
C MET A 101 9.67 7.77 6.36
N ASP A 102 10.89 8.26 6.07
CA ASP A 102 11.54 9.28 6.90
C ASP A 102 10.65 10.49 7.13
N LYS A 103 10.62 10.96 8.39
CA LYS A 103 9.77 12.08 8.83
C LYS A 103 9.93 13.33 7.98
N ALA A 104 11.15 13.60 7.47
CA ALA A 104 11.42 14.74 6.60
C ALA A 104 10.73 14.61 5.24
N ILE A 105 10.70 13.39 4.68
CA ILE A 105 10.01 13.08 3.42
C ILE A 105 8.51 13.28 3.57
N VAL A 106 7.91 12.68 4.62
CA VAL A 106 6.46 12.81 4.89
C VAL A 106 6.08 14.28 5.06
N LYS A 107 6.82 15.05 5.89
CA LYS A 107 6.58 16.48 6.09
C LYS A 107 6.67 17.28 4.79
N LYS A 108 7.67 17.02 3.97
CA LYS A 108 7.85 17.73 2.69
C LYS A 108 6.70 17.40 1.74
N THR A 109 6.29 16.13 1.65
CA THR A 109 5.15 15.69 0.84
C THR A 109 3.87 16.40 1.27
N LEU A 110 3.53 16.39 2.56
CA LEU A 110 2.33 17.07 3.09
C LEU A 110 2.36 18.58 2.85
N ALA A 111 3.52 19.22 3.02
CA ALA A 111 3.67 20.65 2.74
C ALA A 111 3.44 20.98 1.26
N LEU A 112 3.97 20.18 0.35
CA LEU A 112 3.74 20.35 -1.10
C LEU A 112 2.29 20.07 -1.47
N ALA A 113 1.69 19.00 -0.94
CA ALA A 113 0.29 18.68 -1.17
C ALA A 113 -0.62 19.82 -0.72
N LYS A 114 -0.38 20.38 0.46
CA LYS A 114 -1.11 21.56 0.96
C LYS A 114 -0.92 22.76 0.05
N LYS A 115 0.30 23.03 -0.42
CA LYS A 115 0.61 24.16 -1.34
C LYS A 115 -0.20 24.06 -2.63
N TYR A 116 -0.37 22.85 -3.17
CA TYR A 116 -1.03 22.61 -4.44
C TYR A 116 -2.49 22.11 -4.31
N GLY A 117 -3.04 22.06 -3.09
CA GLY A 117 -4.41 21.62 -2.83
C GLY A 117 -4.66 20.16 -3.21
N LYS A 118 -3.67 19.28 -3.07
CA LYS A 118 -3.76 17.88 -3.48
C LYS A 118 -4.16 16.98 -2.33
N SER A 119 -5.06 16.03 -2.61
CA SER A 119 -5.36 14.94 -1.68
C SER A 119 -4.17 14.03 -1.49
N VAL A 120 -3.96 13.57 -0.24
CA VAL A 120 -2.89 12.63 0.10
C VAL A 120 -3.51 11.38 0.70
N PHE A 121 -3.23 10.23 0.10
CA PHE A 121 -3.66 8.92 0.55
C PHE A 121 -2.48 8.18 1.14
N GLY A 122 -2.63 7.72 2.39
CA GLY A 122 -1.57 7.05 3.13
C GLY A 122 -1.76 5.55 3.21
N VAL A 123 -0.66 4.81 3.05
CA VAL A 123 -0.53 3.40 3.38
C VAL A 123 0.63 3.20 4.34
N VAL A 124 0.75 2.02 4.91
CA VAL A 124 1.86 1.66 5.78
C VAL A 124 2.37 0.28 5.42
N ALA A 125 3.68 0.14 5.30
CA ALA A 125 4.34 -1.16 5.14
C ALA A 125 4.85 -1.69 6.49
N ASN A 126 5.19 -0.80 7.43
CA ASN A 126 5.63 -1.15 8.77
C ASN A 126 4.96 -0.26 9.82
N MET A 127 3.90 -0.79 10.45
CA MET A 127 3.12 -0.06 11.44
C MET A 127 3.95 0.35 12.66
N SER A 128 4.96 -0.41 13.07
CA SER A 128 5.82 0.00 14.20
C SER A 128 6.50 1.33 13.97
N ILE A 129 6.90 1.63 12.72
CA ILE A 129 7.43 2.93 12.31
C ILE A 129 6.28 3.92 12.10
N GLY A 130 5.18 3.49 11.51
CA GLY A 130 3.98 4.30 11.28
C GLY A 130 3.43 4.90 12.57
N LEU A 131 3.53 4.20 13.71
CA LEU A 131 3.12 4.70 15.02
C LEU A 131 3.87 5.97 15.46
N GLU A 132 5.11 6.14 15.05
CA GLU A 132 5.87 7.37 15.28
C GLU A 132 5.41 8.54 14.40
N ARG A 133 4.49 8.29 13.48
CA ARG A 133 3.96 9.21 12.47
C ARG A 133 2.47 9.50 12.66
N ARG A 134 1.88 9.13 13.81
CA ARG A 134 0.45 9.33 14.10
C ARG A 134 -0.03 10.75 13.88
N ASP A 135 0.81 11.73 14.18
CA ASP A 135 0.52 13.15 14.01
C ASP A 135 0.26 13.54 12.55
N PHE A 136 0.75 12.77 11.58
CA PHE A 136 0.50 13.03 10.17
C PHE A 136 -0.81 12.42 9.65
N LEU A 137 -1.37 11.41 10.31
CA LEU A 137 -2.59 10.74 9.84
C LEU A 137 -3.77 11.70 9.72
N LYS A 138 -3.85 12.72 10.58
CA LYS A 138 -4.87 13.76 10.52
C LYS A 138 -4.71 14.75 9.34
N GLU A 139 -3.55 14.75 8.69
CA GLU A 139 -3.26 15.57 7.51
C GLU A 139 -3.49 14.81 6.20
N LEU A 140 -3.76 13.50 6.26
CA LEU A 140 -4.09 12.69 5.10
C LEU A 140 -5.56 12.85 4.72
N SER A 141 -5.86 12.71 3.43
CA SER A 141 -7.25 12.65 2.95
C SER A 141 -7.91 11.31 3.27
N ALA A 142 -7.14 10.22 3.23
CA ALA A 142 -7.53 8.90 3.72
C ALA A 142 -6.30 8.09 4.09
N PHE A 143 -6.47 7.15 5.03
CA PHE A 143 -5.45 6.20 5.44
C PHE A 143 -5.99 4.77 5.32
N VAL A 144 -5.16 3.86 4.81
CA VAL A 144 -5.49 2.44 4.64
C VAL A 144 -4.52 1.60 5.45
N CYS A 145 -5.06 0.64 6.19
CA CYS A 145 -4.28 -0.35 6.93
C CYS A 145 -5.08 -1.66 7.05
N ASN A 146 -4.46 -2.73 7.52
CA ASN A 146 -5.17 -3.96 7.85
C ASN A 146 -5.65 -3.97 9.32
N SER A 147 -6.40 -5.00 9.71
CA SER A 147 -6.95 -5.10 11.07
C SER A 147 -5.89 -5.19 12.17
N GLN A 148 -4.77 -5.86 11.91
CA GLN A 148 -3.64 -5.94 12.86
C GLN A 148 -2.97 -4.57 13.02
N GLU A 149 -2.74 -3.87 11.92
CA GLU A 149 -2.18 -2.52 11.90
C GLU A 149 -3.10 -1.50 12.59
N ALA A 150 -4.40 -1.61 12.38
CA ALA A 150 -5.39 -0.79 13.09
C ALA A 150 -5.36 -1.10 14.60
N GLY A 151 -5.23 -2.36 14.98
CA GLY A 151 -5.07 -2.78 16.37
C GLY A 151 -3.85 -2.13 17.05
N LEU A 152 -2.71 -2.13 16.36
CA LEU A 152 -1.51 -1.44 16.83
C LEU A 152 -1.72 0.09 16.90
N LEU A 153 -2.32 0.68 15.88
CA LEU A 153 -2.58 2.12 15.80
C LEU A 153 -3.41 2.62 16.99
N PHE A 154 -4.46 1.89 17.34
CA PHE A 154 -5.39 2.27 18.39
C PHE A 154 -5.13 1.58 19.75
N CYS A 155 -4.08 0.74 19.84
CA CYS A 155 -3.78 -0.07 21.03
C CYS A 155 -5.04 -0.85 21.49
N THR A 156 -5.73 -1.46 20.55
CA THR A 156 -7.01 -2.16 20.77
C THR A 156 -6.98 -3.51 20.04
N ASP A 157 -7.41 -4.56 20.72
CA ASP A 157 -7.60 -5.85 20.08
C ASP A 157 -8.97 -5.87 19.38
N PHE A 158 -8.97 -6.11 18.08
CA PHE A 158 -10.16 -6.22 17.25
C PHE A 158 -10.52 -7.68 16.89
N SER A 159 -9.80 -8.66 17.48
CA SER A 159 -10.05 -10.06 17.24
C SER A 159 -11.47 -10.46 17.65
N GLY A 160 -12.12 -11.23 16.79
CA GLY A 160 -13.47 -11.75 17.05
C GLY A 160 -14.61 -10.76 16.79
N LEU A 161 -14.33 -9.53 16.40
CA LEU A 161 -15.38 -8.60 15.96
C LEU A 161 -15.87 -8.98 14.56
N THR A 162 -17.18 -8.88 14.34
CA THR A 162 -17.75 -8.88 12.99
C THR A 162 -17.34 -7.60 12.26
N PRO A 163 -17.38 -7.57 10.90
CA PRO A 163 -17.09 -6.35 10.16
C PRO A 163 -17.98 -5.16 10.57
N GLU A 164 -19.23 -5.40 10.91
CA GLU A 164 -20.19 -4.39 11.35
C GLU A 164 -19.79 -3.81 12.71
N GLU A 165 -19.47 -4.67 13.68
CA GLU A 165 -18.97 -4.24 15.00
C GLU A 165 -17.66 -3.48 14.88
N LEU A 166 -16.76 -3.93 13.99
CA LEU A 166 -15.52 -3.25 13.71
C LEU A 166 -15.76 -1.85 13.10
N ALA A 167 -16.76 -1.71 12.21
CA ALA A 167 -17.13 -0.42 11.63
C ALA A 167 -17.58 0.58 12.71
N ASP A 168 -18.35 0.11 13.69
CA ASP A 168 -18.80 0.93 14.82
C ASP A 168 -17.62 1.41 15.65
N VAL A 169 -16.73 0.49 16.04
CA VAL A 169 -15.55 0.83 16.85
C VAL A 169 -14.58 1.74 16.07
N ILE A 170 -14.31 1.46 14.80
CA ILE A 170 -13.42 2.28 13.96
C ILE A 170 -13.98 3.69 13.79
N SER A 171 -15.29 3.86 13.64
CA SER A 171 -15.93 5.18 13.54
C SER A 171 -15.66 6.04 14.78
N GLU A 172 -15.80 5.48 15.98
CA GLU A 172 -15.47 6.19 17.22
C GLU A 172 -13.97 6.56 17.28
N LYS A 173 -13.08 5.65 16.90
CA LYS A 173 -11.62 5.87 16.91
C LYS A 173 -11.21 6.95 15.92
N VAL A 174 -11.80 6.97 14.74
CA VAL A 174 -11.56 7.97 13.69
C VAL A 174 -11.90 9.37 14.18
N ILE A 175 -13.08 9.55 14.79
CA ILE A 175 -13.51 10.82 15.35
C ILE A 175 -12.57 11.27 16.48
N GLN A 176 -12.22 10.37 17.42
CA GLN A 176 -11.32 10.67 18.54
C GLN A 176 -9.91 11.07 18.07
N ALA A 177 -9.37 10.35 17.09
CA ALA A 177 -8.04 10.58 16.54
C ALA A 177 -7.99 11.70 15.50
N ARG A 178 -9.15 12.22 15.06
CA ARG A 178 -9.28 13.20 13.98
C ARG A 178 -8.63 12.76 12.68
N ILE A 179 -8.80 11.48 12.33
CA ILE A 179 -8.37 10.93 11.05
C ILE A 179 -9.48 11.18 10.04
N PRO A 180 -9.25 11.93 8.93
CA PRO A 180 -10.34 12.29 8.00
C PRO A 180 -11.11 11.09 7.45
N LYS A 181 -10.41 10.09 6.96
CA LYS A 181 -10.98 8.82 6.49
C LYS A 181 -10.03 7.68 6.83
N LEU A 182 -10.57 6.58 7.34
CA LEU A 182 -9.82 5.35 7.61
C LEU A 182 -10.52 4.17 6.94
N VAL A 183 -9.74 3.34 6.26
CA VAL A 183 -10.21 2.07 5.73
C VAL A 183 -9.36 0.95 6.29
N VAL A 184 -10.01 -0.05 6.86
CA VAL A 184 -9.36 -1.22 7.46
C VAL A 184 -9.71 -2.45 6.63
N THR A 185 -8.72 -3.05 5.98
CA THR A 185 -8.92 -4.30 5.24
C THR A 185 -8.98 -5.49 6.22
N VAL A 186 -9.92 -6.39 6.00
CA VAL A 186 -10.20 -7.56 6.86
C VAL A 186 -10.15 -8.88 6.07
N GLY A 187 -9.24 -8.95 5.13
CA GLY A 187 -8.98 -10.15 4.32
C GLY A 187 -10.21 -10.62 3.54
N SER A 188 -10.60 -11.88 3.72
CA SER A 188 -11.75 -12.47 3.04
C SER A 188 -13.10 -11.86 3.43
N GLN A 189 -13.18 -11.08 4.49
CA GLN A 189 -14.39 -10.36 4.90
C GLN A 189 -14.53 -9.00 4.19
N GLY A 190 -13.50 -8.53 3.46
CA GLY A 190 -13.53 -7.28 2.69
C GLY A 190 -12.83 -6.12 3.38
N ALA A 191 -13.51 -5.01 3.53
CA ALA A 191 -12.98 -3.81 4.17
C ALA A 191 -14.07 -3.09 4.99
N VAL A 192 -13.63 -2.45 6.06
CA VAL A 192 -14.44 -1.57 6.90
C VAL A 192 -13.96 -0.15 6.67
N TYR A 193 -14.87 0.79 6.58
CA TYR A 193 -14.52 2.21 6.42
C TYR A 193 -15.26 3.10 7.41
N ALA A 194 -14.62 4.19 7.79
CA ALA A 194 -15.24 5.26 8.55
C ALA A 194 -14.58 6.62 8.25
N ASP A 195 -15.34 7.69 8.40
CA ASP A 195 -14.84 9.06 8.31
C ASP A 195 -15.22 9.92 9.52
N MET A 196 -14.66 11.11 9.57
CA MET A 196 -14.93 12.07 10.66
C MET A 196 -16.34 12.65 10.64
N ASP A 197 -17.05 12.58 9.51
CA ASP A 197 -18.40 13.11 9.34
C ASP A 197 -19.46 12.07 9.77
N GLY A 198 -19.02 10.87 10.15
CA GLY A 198 -19.87 9.79 10.68
C GLY A 198 -20.32 8.80 9.61
N ASP A 199 -19.86 8.92 8.35
CA ASP A 199 -20.06 7.88 7.35
C ASP A 199 -19.22 6.66 7.73
N LYS A 200 -19.84 5.49 7.75
CA LYS A 200 -19.20 4.21 8.06
C LYS A 200 -19.91 3.05 7.39
N GLY A 201 -19.19 1.97 7.20
CA GLY A 201 -19.81 0.77 6.66
C GLY A 201 -18.81 -0.34 6.35
N VAL A 202 -19.36 -1.38 5.75
CA VAL A 202 -18.65 -2.57 5.31
C VAL A 202 -18.73 -2.66 3.80
N CYS A 203 -17.58 -2.93 3.17
CA CYS A 203 -17.48 -3.30 1.76
C CYS A 203 -17.07 -4.77 1.71
N PRO A 204 -17.96 -5.70 1.34
CA PRO A 204 -17.66 -7.12 1.35
C PRO A 204 -16.60 -7.47 0.29
N ALA A 205 -15.78 -8.50 0.57
CA ALA A 205 -14.84 -9.03 -0.39
C ALA A 205 -15.58 -9.68 -1.57
N ARG A 206 -14.91 -9.69 -2.74
CA ARG A 206 -15.38 -10.48 -3.88
C ARG A 206 -14.95 -11.93 -3.71
N ALA A 207 -15.90 -12.86 -3.86
CA ALA A 207 -15.60 -14.29 -3.83
C ALA A 207 -14.80 -14.69 -5.08
N VAL A 208 -13.56 -15.08 -4.90
CA VAL A 208 -12.64 -15.50 -5.96
C VAL A 208 -11.78 -16.67 -5.49
N GLU A 209 -11.20 -17.42 -6.43
CA GLU A 209 -10.20 -18.44 -6.11
C GLU A 209 -8.84 -17.78 -5.88
N VAL A 210 -8.39 -17.77 -4.63
CA VAL A 210 -7.12 -17.12 -4.23
C VAL A 210 -5.94 -17.99 -4.62
N LYS A 211 -4.95 -17.39 -5.31
CA LYS A 211 -3.66 -18.02 -5.63
C LYS A 211 -2.53 -17.45 -4.78
N ASP A 212 -2.49 -16.11 -4.62
CA ASP A 212 -1.49 -15.39 -3.86
C ASP A 212 -2.10 -14.10 -3.34
N THR A 213 -1.94 -13.78 -2.07
CA THR A 213 -2.47 -12.56 -1.46
C THR A 213 -1.52 -11.36 -1.54
N THR A 214 -0.29 -11.56 -2.04
CA THR A 214 0.72 -10.50 -2.16
C THR A 214 0.23 -9.39 -3.10
N GLY A 215 0.30 -8.13 -2.63
CA GLY A 215 -0.14 -6.98 -3.39
C GLY A 215 -1.66 -6.68 -3.32
N ALA A 216 -2.44 -7.48 -2.59
CA ALA A 216 -3.87 -7.23 -2.41
C ALA A 216 -4.13 -5.87 -1.73
N GLY A 217 -3.41 -5.58 -0.63
CA GLY A 217 -3.51 -4.32 0.10
C GLY A 217 -3.11 -3.11 -0.74
N ASP A 218 -2.00 -3.22 -1.49
CA ASP A 218 -1.53 -2.16 -2.38
C ASP A 218 -2.53 -1.88 -3.50
N SER A 219 -3.09 -2.93 -4.10
CA SER A 219 -4.10 -2.81 -5.15
C SER A 219 -5.41 -2.25 -4.62
N PHE A 220 -5.82 -2.64 -3.41
CA PHE A 220 -6.97 -2.05 -2.73
C PHE A 220 -6.76 -0.54 -2.52
N CYS A 221 -5.60 -0.14 -1.99
CA CYS A 221 -5.27 1.25 -1.78
C CYS A 221 -5.25 2.05 -3.09
N ALA A 222 -4.69 1.48 -4.16
CA ALA A 222 -4.69 2.10 -5.48
C ALA A 222 -6.12 2.37 -5.97
N GLY A 223 -7.01 1.39 -5.86
CA GLY A 223 -8.42 1.55 -6.24
C GLY A 223 -9.16 2.58 -5.40
N LEU A 224 -8.94 2.58 -4.08
CA LEU A 224 -9.49 3.58 -3.17
C LEU A 224 -9.01 4.99 -3.55
N ALA A 225 -7.70 5.16 -3.74
CA ALA A 225 -7.11 6.45 -4.10
C ALA A 225 -7.68 6.98 -5.42
N VAL A 226 -7.77 6.13 -6.44
CA VAL A 226 -8.37 6.48 -7.74
C VAL A 226 -9.84 6.87 -7.56
N GLY A 227 -10.65 6.07 -6.86
CA GLY A 227 -12.05 6.37 -6.61
C GLY A 227 -12.24 7.74 -5.94
N LEU A 228 -11.54 7.98 -4.84
CA LEU A 228 -11.63 9.25 -4.10
C LEU A 228 -11.09 10.45 -4.90
N THR A 229 -10.04 10.27 -5.69
CA THR A 229 -9.48 11.32 -6.56
C THR A 229 -10.51 11.82 -7.56
N TYR A 230 -11.31 10.92 -8.11
CA TYR A 230 -12.31 11.25 -9.13
C TYR A 230 -13.74 11.34 -8.57
N GLY A 231 -13.87 11.70 -7.30
CA GLY A 231 -15.13 12.15 -6.70
C GLY A 231 -16.11 11.05 -6.29
N LYS A 232 -15.66 9.80 -6.19
CA LYS A 232 -16.48 8.71 -5.66
C LYS A 232 -16.65 8.87 -4.14
N SER A 233 -17.79 8.43 -3.61
CA SER A 233 -17.99 8.28 -2.19
C SER A 233 -16.99 7.29 -1.59
N LEU A 234 -16.79 7.33 -0.26
CA LEU A 234 -15.87 6.41 0.42
C LEU A 234 -16.26 4.95 0.18
N ARG A 235 -17.55 4.64 0.19
CA ARG A 235 -18.09 3.32 -0.13
C ARG A 235 -17.73 2.88 -1.55
N GLU A 236 -18.04 3.70 -2.56
CA GLU A 236 -17.75 3.37 -3.96
C GLU A 236 -16.24 3.21 -4.21
N ALA A 237 -15.42 4.05 -3.57
CA ALA A 237 -13.97 3.93 -3.64
C ALA A 237 -13.47 2.61 -3.01
N CYS A 238 -14.06 2.17 -1.89
CA CYS A 238 -13.78 0.84 -1.33
C CYS A 238 -14.21 -0.29 -2.27
N GLU A 239 -15.33 -0.17 -2.99
CA GLU A 239 -15.78 -1.15 -3.98
C GLU A 239 -14.79 -1.26 -5.15
N ILE A 240 -14.22 -0.13 -5.62
CA ILE A 240 -13.14 -0.12 -6.60
C ILE A 240 -11.89 -0.79 -6.02
N GLY A 241 -11.50 -0.46 -4.79
CA GLY A 241 -10.37 -1.08 -4.10
C GLY A 241 -10.50 -2.60 -3.99
N THR A 242 -11.68 -3.07 -3.58
CA THR A 242 -12.00 -4.51 -3.49
C THR A 242 -11.93 -5.18 -4.87
N HIS A 243 -12.36 -4.49 -5.93
CA HIS A 243 -12.26 -5.02 -7.30
C HIS A 243 -10.82 -5.20 -7.74
N LEU A 244 -9.96 -4.21 -7.51
CA LEU A 244 -8.54 -4.30 -7.86
C LEU A 244 -7.81 -5.37 -7.02
N ALA A 245 -8.07 -5.42 -5.72
CA ALA A 245 -7.52 -6.47 -4.85
C ALA A 245 -7.90 -7.88 -5.34
N ALA A 246 -9.18 -8.11 -5.66
CA ALA A 246 -9.65 -9.38 -6.18
C ALA A 246 -8.98 -9.76 -7.51
N SER A 247 -8.64 -8.80 -8.37
CA SER A 247 -7.98 -9.04 -9.65
C SER A 247 -6.53 -9.49 -9.51
N VAL A 248 -5.85 -9.10 -8.43
CA VAL A 248 -4.46 -9.50 -8.14
C VAL A 248 -4.41 -10.89 -7.55
N ILE A 249 -5.22 -11.18 -6.54
CA ILE A 249 -5.12 -12.42 -5.77
C ILE A 249 -5.50 -13.70 -6.55
N VAL A 250 -6.09 -13.57 -7.72
CA VAL A 250 -6.36 -14.69 -8.65
C VAL A 250 -5.18 -15.04 -9.54
N THR A 251 -4.06 -14.32 -9.42
CA THR A 251 -2.85 -14.52 -10.20
C THR A 251 -1.64 -14.72 -9.30
N THR A 252 -0.48 -15.00 -9.87
CA THR A 252 0.82 -15.02 -9.17
C THR A 252 1.59 -13.71 -9.35
N GLU A 253 0.99 -12.72 -10.02
CA GLU A 253 1.54 -11.37 -10.15
C GLU A 253 1.10 -10.54 -8.95
N ASN A 254 1.96 -9.68 -8.48
CA ASN A 254 1.69 -8.78 -7.33
C ASN A 254 1.20 -7.39 -7.75
N VAL A 255 0.79 -7.24 -9.01
CA VAL A 255 0.28 -5.98 -9.58
C VAL A 255 -0.99 -6.29 -10.34
N CYS A 256 -2.03 -5.47 -10.15
CA CYS A 256 -3.30 -5.64 -10.85
C CYS A 256 -3.13 -5.41 -12.36
N PRO A 257 -3.97 -6.05 -13.20
CA PRO A 257 -4.02 -5.75 -14.62
C PRO A 257 -4.42 -4.29 -14.85
N ARG A 258 -4.15 -3.77 -16.04
CA ARG A 258 -4.61 -2.44 -16.43
C ARG A 258 -6.12 -2.46 -16.64
N PHE A 259 -6.80 -1.50 -16.02
CA PHE A 259 -8.22 -1.25 -16.20
C PHE A 259 -8.43 0.05 -16.99
N LEU A 260 -9.47 0.10 -17.79
CA LEU A 260 -9.94 1.35 -18.33
C LEU A 260 -10.81 2.05 -17.27
N PRO A 261 -10.78 3.39 -17.16
CA PRO A 261 -11.56 4.12 -16.17
C PRO A 261 -13.05 3.74 -16.15
N ARG A 262 -13.65 3.55 -17.32
CA ARG A 262 -15.05 3.13 -17.46
C ARG A 262 -15.37 1.77 -16.80
N GLU A 263 -14.37 0.86 -16.72
CA GLU A 263 -14.55 -0.45 -16.08
C GLU A 263 -14.66 -0.30 -14.55
N LEU A 264 -14.15 0.82 -14.03
CA LEU A 264 -14.24 1.22 -12.63
C LEU A 264 -15.39 2.22 -12.37
N GLY A 265 -16.25 2.44 -13.37
CA GLY A 265 -17.34 3.40 -13.26
C GLY A 265 -16.87 4.87 -13.20
N LEU A 266 -15.67 5.16 -13.70
CA LEU A 266 -15.10 6.50 -13.76
C LEU A 266 -15.31 7.09 -15.15
N ASP A 267 -15.91 8.26 -15.22
CA ASP A 267 -16.12 9.03 -16.45
C ASP A 267 -14.99 10.05 -16.61
N ILE A 268 -13.83 9.55 -17.00
CA ILE A 268 -12.63 10.35 -17.24
C ILE A 268 -12.01 9.95 -18.57
N ASP A 269 -11.64 10.95 -19.35
CA ASP A 269 -10.85 10.75 -20.58
C ASP A 269 -9.39 10.52 -20.20
N VAL A 270 -8.89 9.34 -20.50
CA VAL A 270 -7.45 9.05 -20.38
C VAL A 270 -6.85 9.22 -21.77
N ALA A 271 -5.89 10.12 -21.90
CA ALA A 271 -5.09 10.20 -23.12
C ALA A 271 -4.38 8.85 -23.36
N ASP A 272 -4.49 8.30 -24.55
CA ASP A 272 -3.91 7.02 -24.99
C ASP A 272 -2.38 6.95 -24.84
#